data_ba3481e735e868d08a5873f26ab649bb
#
_entry.id   ba3481e735e868d08a5873f26ab649bb
#
_cell.length_a   1.000
_cell.length_b   1.000
_cell.length_c   1.000
_cell.angle_alpha   90.00
_cell.angle_beta   90.00
_cell.angle_gamma   90.00
#
_symmetry.space_group_name_H-M   'P 1'
#
loop_
_entity.id
_entity.type
_entity.pdbx_description
1 polymer ?
#
loop_
_entity_poly.entity_id
_entity_poly.type
_entity_poly.pdbx_seq_one_letter_code
_entity_poly.pdbx_strand_id
1 'polypeptide(L)'
;MREIVVFSGSAHRPLAASICEELGVELSSVELTRFSNDCLQAQLQANCRQRDVYIVQPLVPPTQEHLMELLLMIDAARGASAASITAVIPFYSYARSDKKDASRISIGGRLVADMLATAGVHRVMTMTLHAPQVHGFFSVPVDSSPHSASWPTTSWPRTSPTRSWSRPTSATPRPPPSSRGCWG
;
A
#
# COMPACT_ATOMS: atom_id res chain seq x y z
N MET A 1 29.43 4.95 2.32
CA MET A 1 28.10 4.59 1.78
C MET A 1 27.44 3.74 2.86
N ARG A 2 26.18 4.03 3.25
CA ARG A 2 25.48 3.17 4.22
C ARG A 2 25.11 1.85 3.55
N GLU A 3 25.08 0.80 4.33
CA GLU A 3 24.66 -0.50 3.86
C GLU A 3 23.16 -0.52 3.59
N ILE A 4 22.77 -1.09 2.46
CA ILE A 4 21.37 -1.20 2.03
C ILE A 4 20.83 -2.56 2.49
N VAL A 5 19.62 -2.52 3.06
CA VAL A 5 18.87 -3.73 3.44
C VAL A 5 17.51 -3.67 2.76
N VAL A 6 17.15 -4.74 2.04
CA VAL A 6 15.88 -4.82 1.31
C VAL A 6 15.02 -5.91 1.93
N PHE A 7 13.78 -5.56 2.24
CA PHE A 7 12.75 -6.48 2.70
C PHE A 7 11.58 -6.53 1.72
N SER A 8 10.87 -7.64 1.71
CA SER A 8 9.63 -7.81 0.95
C SER A 8 8.49 -8.19 1.88
N GLY A 9 7.35 -7.53 1.75
CA GLY A 9 6.12 -8.08 2.28
C GLY A 9 5.60 -9.25 1.43
N SER A 10 4.40 -9.74 1.75
CA SER A 10 3.83 -10.94 1.14
C SER A 10 3.31 -10.74 -0.28
N ALA A 11 2.98 -9.50 -0.68
CA ALA A 11 2.25 -9.20 -1.91
C ALA A 11 2.97 -9.61 -3.19
N HIS A 12 4.29 -9.42 -3.29
CA HIS A 12 5.04 -9.75 -4.51
C HIS A 12 6.53 -9.96 -4.25
N ARG A 13 6.86 -11.03 -3.55
CA ARG A 13 8.25 -11.39 -3.25
C ARG A 13 9.16 -11.55 -4.49
N PRO A 14 8.68 -12.11 -5.63
CA PRO A 14 9.51 -12.19 -6.84
C PRO A 14 9.99 -10.84 -7.37
N LEU A 15 9.17 -9.78 -7.29
CA LEU A 15 9.58 -8.43 -7.69
C LEU A 15 10.73 -7.92 -6.81
N ALA A 16 10.63 -8.10 -5.49
CA ALA A 16 11.68 -7.70 -4.57
C ALA A 16 12.99 -8.48 -4.82
N ALA A 17 12.89 -9.77 -5.14
CA ALA A 17 14.04 -10.58 -5.50
C ALA A 17 14.72 -10.08 -6.78
N SER A 18 13.95 -9.77 -7.83
CA SER A 18 14.49 -9.20 -9.07
C SER A 18 15.16 -7.84 -8.85
N ILE A 19 14.59 -6.98 -7.98
CA ILE A 19 15.21 -5.70 -7.60
C ILE A 19 16.54 -5.94 -6.89
N CYS A 20 16.60 -6.90 -5.98
CA CYS A 20 17.82 -7.23 -5.25
C CYS A 20 18.90 -7.79 -6.18
N GLU A 21 18.54 -8.63 -7.15
CA GLU A 21 19.43 -9.17 -8.16
C GLU A 21 20.08 -8.05 -9.00
N GLU A 22 19.27 -7.11 -9.49
CA GLU A 22 19.77 -5.95 -10.25
C GLU A 22 20.67 -5.02 -9.43
N LEU A 23 20.42 -4.90 -8.12
CA LEU A 23 21.22 -4.09 -7.20
C LEU A 23 22.47 -4.81 -6.68
N GLY A 24 22.59 -6.12 -6.90
CA GLY A 24 23.67 -6.94 -6.35
C GLY A 24 23.63 -7.06 -4.81
N VAL A 25 22.42 -7.02 -4.21
CA VAL A 25 22.20 -7.15 -2.77
C VAL A 25 21.33 -8.37 -2.47
N GLU A 26 21.42 -8.89 -1.26
CA GLU A 26 20.58 -10.01 -0.83
C GLU A 26 19.21 -9.53 -0.33
N LEU A 27 18.14 -10.26 -0.70
CA LEU A 27 16.81 -10.03 -0.15
C LEU A 27 16.72 -10.58 1.27
N SER A 28 16.58 -9.70 2.25
CA SER A 28 16.48 -10.07 3.65
C SER A 28 15.12 -10.69 3.98
N SER A 29 15.13 -11.68 4.89
CA SER A 29 13.90 -12.36 5.28
C SER A 29 13.07 -11.56 6.27
N VAL A 30 11.75 -11.74 6.15
CA VAL A 30 10.73 -11.21 7.08
C VAL A 30 9.87 -12.39 7.52
N GLU A 31 9.62 -12.49 8.80
CA GLU A 31 8.61 -13.39 9.33
C GLU A 31 7.32 -12.64 9.54
N LEU A 32 6.29 -13.06 8.81
CA LEU A 32 4.93 -12.51 8.89
C LEU A 32 4.04 -13.59 9.52
N THR A 33 3.52 -13.30 10.70
CA THR A 33 2.67 -14.22 11.46
C THR A 33 1.28 -13.63 11.62
N ARG A 34 0.27 -14.47 11.42
CA ARG A 34 -1.12 -14.14 11.72
C ARG A 34 -1.56 -14.90 12.96
N PHE A 35 -2.00 -14.17 13.98
CA PHE A 35 -2.53 -14.75 15.20
C PHE A 35 -3.96 -15.25 15.02
N SER A 36 -4.44 -16.05 15.98
CA SER A 36 -5.82 -16.59 15.98
C SER A 36 -6.92 -15.54 16.04
N ASN A 37 -6.59 -14.34 16.54
CA ASN A 37 -7.48 -13.17 16.55
C ASN A 37 -7.38 -12.31 15.27
N ASP A 38 -6.79 -12.83 14.21
CA ASP A 38 -6.56 -12.19 12.91
C ASP A 38 -5.58 -11.01 12.90
N CYS A 39 -4.90 -10.72 14.02
CA CYS A 39 -3.86 -9.71 14.06
C CYS A 39 -2.59 -10.20 13.33
N LEU A 40 -1.93 -9.27 12.64
CA LEU A 40 -0.67 -9.52 11.97
C LEU A 40 0.52 -9.09 12.84
N GLN A 41 1.63 -9.80 12.71
CA GLN A 41 2.92 -9.42 13.26
C GLN A 41 3.97 -9.51 12.15
N ALA A 42 4.87 -8.53 12.11
CA ALA A 42 6.02 -8.54 11.23
C ALA A 42 7.31 -8.51 12.06
N GLN A 43 8.23 -9.45 11.80
CA GLN A 43 9.55 -9.49 12.39
C GLN A 43 10.61 -9.46 11.30
N LEU A 44 11.46 -8.42 11.31
CA LEU A 44 12.58 -8.29 10.39
C LEU A 44 13.74 -9.15 10.89
N GLN A 45 14.27 -10.03 10.03
CA GLN A 45 15.30 -10.99 10.41
C GLN A 45 16.73 -10.49 10.18
N ALA A 46 16.90 -9.29 9.55
CA ALA A 46 18.20 -8.68 9.34
C ALA A 46 18.40 -7.46 10.25
N ASN A 47 19.66 -7.15 10.54
CA ASN A 47 20.01 -5.96 11.31
C ASN A 47 19.72 -4.70 10.49
N CYS A 48 18.87 -3.80 11.01
CA CYS A 48 18.50 -2.53 10.37
C CYS A 48 19.25 -1.33 10.96
N ARG A 49 19.97 -1.49 12.06
CA ARG A 49 20.56 -0.38 12.80
C ARG A 49 21.53 0.42 11.94
N GLN A 50 21.28 1.73 11.82
CA GLN A 50 22.07 2.69 11.03
C GLN A 50 22.21 2.33 9.54
N ARG A 51 21.32 1.48 8.99
CA ARG A 51 21.27 1.10 7.58
C ARG A 51 20.13 1.80 6.84
N ASP A 52 20.25 1.87 5.52
CA ASP A 52 19.19 2.35 4.65
C ASP A 52 18.27 1.17 4.29
N VAL A 53 17.05 1.19 4.83
CA VAL A 53 16.07 0.12 4.71
C VAL A 53 15.08 0.40 3.59
N TYR A 54 14.90 -0.55 2.69
CA TYR A 54 13.91 -0.54 1.62
C TYR A 54 12.88 -1.65 1.86
N ILE A 55 11.60 -1.29 1.85
CA ILE A 55 10.50 -2.24 2.04
C ILE A 55 9.65 -2.26 0.78
N VAL A 56 9.67 -3.39 0.07
CA VAL A 56 8.93 -3.57 -1.20
C VAL A 56 7.58 -4.22 -0.91
N GLN A 57 6.49 -3.47 -1.10
CA GLN A 57 5.13 -3.97 -0.87
C GLN A 57 4.12 -3.27 -1.79
N PRO A 58 3.73 -3.87 -2.92
CA PRO A 58 2.60 -3.39 -3.70
C PRO A 58 1.29 -3.52 -2.90
N LEU A 59 0.43 -2.49 -2.95
CA LEU A 59 -0.87 -2.52 -2.29
C LEU A 59 -1.94 -3.17 -3.20
N VAL A 60 -1.72 -4.42 -3.58
CA VAL A 60 -2.68 -5.23 -4.35
C VAL A 60 -3.66 -5.95 -3.41
N PRO A 61 -4.78 -6.51 -3.91
CA PRO A 61 -5.67 -7.32 -3.07
C PRO A 61 -4.96 -8.56 -2.47
N PRO A 62 -5.17 -8.84 -1.17
CA PRO A 62 -6.01 -8.15 -0.19
C PRO A 62 -5.34 -6.86 0.34
N THR A 63 -5.81 -5.70 -0.15
CA THR A 63 -5.14 -4.40 0.01
C THR A 63 -4.92 -3.98 1.46
N GLN A 64 -5.90 -4.20 2.33
CA GLN A 64 -5.85 -3.79 3.74
C GLN A 64 -4.81 -4.61 4.50
N GLU A 65 -4.67 -5.87 4.18
CA GLU A 65 -3.69 -6.77 4.76
C GLU A 65 -2.27 -6.34 4.37
N HIS A 66 -2.03 -6.17 3.07
CA HIS A 66 -0.73 -5.70 2.57
C HIS A 66 -0.35 -4.30 3.06
N LEU A 67 -1.35 -3.42 3.26
CA LEU A 67 -1.12 -2.11 3.88
C LEU A 67 -0.69 -2.27 5.34
N MET A 68 -1.37 -3.12 6.10
CA MET A 68 -1.02 -3.35 7.50
C MET A 68 0.35 -4.00 7.65
N GLU A 69 0.68 -5.01 6.82
CA GLU A 69 2.03 -5.58 6.76
C GLU A 69 3.09 -4.51 6.54
N LEU A 70 2.88 -3.63 5.55
CA LEU A 70 3.81 -2.54 5.25
C LEU A 70 4.01 -1.62 6.46
N LEU A 71 2.93 -1.20 7.12
CA LEU A 71 2.99 -0.33 8.29
C LEU A 71 3.75 -0.97 9.45
N LEU A 72 3.49 -2.26 9.71
CA LEU A 72 4.20 -3.04 10.75
C LEU A 72 5.68 -3.19 10.46
N MET A 73 6.06 -3.44 9.20
CA MET A 73 7.47 -3.52 8.80
C MET A 73 8.18 -2.17 8.94
N ILE A 74 7.52 -1.06 8.58
CA ILE A 74 8.06 0.30 8.75
C ILE A 74 8.30 0.58 10.23
N ASP A 75 7.32 0.29 11.09
CA ASP A 75 7.45 0.51 12.54
C ASP A 75 8.56 -0.36 13.14
N ALA A 76 8.66 -1.63 12.73
CA ALA A 76 9.74 -2.53 13.15
C ALA A 76 11.13 -1.99 12.74
N ALA A 77 11.29 -1.49 11.52
CA ALA A 77 12.53 -0.91 11.04
C ALA A 77 12.89 0.38 11.82
N ARG A 78 11.88 1.22 12.11
CA ARG A 78 12.04 2.42 12.93
C ARG A 78 12.48 2.06 14.35
N GLY A 79 11.81 1.09 14.97
CA GLY A 79 12.16 0.58 16.30
C GLY A 79 13.56 -0.03 16.36
N ALA A 80 14.03 -0.64 15.26
CA ALA A 80 15.38 -1.18 15.11
C ALA A 80 16.44 -0.09 14.80
N SER A 81 16.09 1.21 14.84
CA SER A 81 17.00 2.35 14.61
C SER A 81 17.59 2.37 13.19
N ALA A 82 16.80 2.07 12.18
CA ALA A 82 17.18 2.28 10.79
C ALA A 82 17.56 3.75 10.55
N ALA A 83 18.57 4.01 9.72
CA ALA A 83 19.01 5.36 9.41
C ALA A 83 18.02 6.07 8.47
N SER A 84 17.48 5.34 7.51
CA SER A 84 16.39 5.78 6.64
C SER A 84 15.49 4.62 6.30
N ILE A 85 14.22 4.90 6.04
CA ILE A 85 13.22 3.90 5.66
C ILE A 85 12.54 4.39 4.39
N THR A 86 12.66 3.62 3.32
CA THR A 86 12.02 3.88 2.03
C THR A 86 10.96 2.81 1.76
N ALA A 87 9.71 3.23 1.62
CA ALA A 87 8.62 2.34 1.20
C ALA A 87 8.57 2.32 -0.34
N VAL A 88 8.79 1.16 -0.92
CA VAL A 88 8.68 0.91 -2.36
C VAL A 88 7.30 0.31 -2.63
N ILE A 89 6.39 1.14 -3.14
CA ILE A 89 4.97 0.80 -3.34
C ILE A 89 4.67 0.92 -4.85
N PRO A 90 5.03 -0.07 -5.67
CA PRO A 90 4.85 0.01 -7.12
C PRO A 90 3.40 0.26 -7.54
N PHE A 91 2.44 -0.28 -6.78
CA PHE A 91 1.03 -0.05 -6.96
C PHE A 91 0.40 0.53 -5.70
N TYR A 92 0.00 1.82 -5.78
CA TYR A 92 -0.66 2.55 -4.70
C TYR A 92 -2.17 2.54 -4.94
N SER A 93 -2.88 1.52 -4.42
CA SER A 93 -4.29 1.25 -4.72
C SER A 93 -5.24 2.39 -4.35
N TYR A 94 -4.94 3.12 -3.25
CA TYR A 94 -5.76 4.25 -2.79
C TYR A 94 -5.57 5.53 -3.60
N ALA A 95 -4.69 5.54 -4.62
CA ALA A 95 -4.52 6.69 -5.51
C ALA A 95 -5.80 7.13 -6.23
N ARG A 96 -6.79 6.22 -6.38
CA ARG A 96 -8.10 6.54 -6.97
C ARG A 96 -9.04 7.30 -6.04
N SER A 97 -8.79 7.26 -4.73
CA SER A 97 -9.55 8.01 -3.73
C SER A 97 -8.85 9.34 -3.46
N ASP A 98 -8.77 10.18 -4.49
CA ASP A 98 -7.99 11.43 -4.52
C ASP A 98 -8.84 12.70 -4.32
N LYS A 99 -10.17 12.58 -4.38
CA LYS A 99 -11.11 13.71 -4.29
C LYS A 99 -12.40 13.31 -3.59
N LYS A 100 -13.18 14.32 -3.22
CA LYS A 100 -14.52 14.15 -2.66
C LYS A 100 -15.57 14.25 -3.75
N ASP A 101 -16.04 13.13 -4.25
CA ASP A 101 -17.11 13.07 -5.25
C ASP A 101 -18.51 13.14 -4.61
N ALA A 102 -18.61 13.00 -3.29
CA ALA A 102 -19.84 13.08 -2.53
C ALA A 102 -19.60 13.70 -1.14
N SER A 103 -20.68 14.14 -0.50
CA SER A 103 -20.61 14.61 0.88
C SER A 103 -20.25 13.46 1.83
N ARG A 104 -19.45 13.76 2.85
CA ARG A 104 -19.05 12.82 3.91
C ARG A 104 -18.26 11.60 3.43
N ILE A 105 -17.59 11.69 2.27
CA ILE A 105 -16.66 10.68 1.77
C ILE A 105 -15.23 10.99 2.21
N SER A 106 -14.44 9.96 2.49
CA SER A 106 -13.02 10.09 2.82
C SER A 106 -12.16 10.26 1.57
N ILE A 107 -11.00 10.92 1.71
CA ILE A 107 -9.93 10.90 0.73
C ILE A 107 -8.92 9.83 1.17
N GLY A 108 -9.16 8.59 0.72
CA GLY A 108 -8.37 7.42 1.15
C GLY A 108 -6.89 7.53 0.76
N GLY A 109 -6.59 8.14 -0.40
CA GLY A 109 -5.21 8.37 -0.84
C GLY A 109 -4.42 9.26 0.13
N ARG A 110 -5.05 10.30 0.66
CA ARG A 110 -4.44 11.18 1.68
C ARG A 110 -4.28 10.46 3.01
N LEU A 111 -5.31 9.74 3.46
CA LEU A 111 -5.26 9.02 4.73
C LEU A 111 -4.11 8.01 4.77
N VAL A 112 -3.95 7.20 3.71
CA VAL A 112 -2.86 6.22 3.64
C VAL A 112 -1.49 6.89 3.59
N ALA A 113 -1.35 8.04 2.90
CA ALA A 113 -0.11 8.80 2.89
C ALA A 113 0.26 9.30 4.31
N ASP A 114 -0.72 9.82 5.06
CA ASP A 114 -0.52 10.28 6.44
C ASP A 114 -0.18 9.09 7.38
N MET A 115 -0.78 7.92 7.19
CA MET A 115 -0.45 6.70 7.95
C MET A 115 1.00 6.26 7.71
N LEU A 116 1.48 6.25 6.46
CA LEU A 116 2.86 5.91 6.11
C LEU A 116 3.85 6.87 6.76
N ALA A 117 3.58 8.19 6.71
CA ALA A 117 4.41 9.19 7.35
C ALA A 117 4.46 9.01 8.88
N THR A 118 3.30 8.75 9.51
CA THR A 118 3.19 8.53 10.96
C THR A 118 3.91 7.25 11.39
N ALA A 119 3.86 6.18 10.59
CA ALA A 119 4.60 4.95 10.84
C ALA A 119 6.13 5.17 10.85
N GLY A 120 6.62 6.21 10.15
CA GLY A 120 8.02 6.61 10.18
C GLY A 120 8.77 6.41 8.87
N VAL A 121 8.06 6.35 7.73
CA VAL A 121 8.72 6.34 6.43
C VAL A 121 9.39 7.68 6.16
N HIS A 122 10.60 7.66 5.59
CA HIS A 122 11.34 8.85 5.22
C HIS A 122 11.16 9.22 3.74
N ARG A 123 10.84 8.23 2.90
CA ARG A 123 10.64 8.38 1.45
C ARG A 123 9.70 7.32 0.93
N VAL A 124 8.89 7.67 -0.06
CA VAL A 124 8.05 6.73 -0.79
C VAL A 124 8.51 6.66 -2.24
N MET A 125 8.67 5.47 -2.77
CA MET A 125 8.89 5.22 -4.19
C MET A 125 7.67 4.52 -4.76
N THR A 126 7.10 5.06 -5.84
CA THR A 126 5.95 4.46 -6.52
C THR A 126 6.18 4.48 -8.03
N MET A 127 5.46 3.64 -8.76
CA MET A 127 5.58 3.68 -10.22
C MET A 127 4.66 4.77 -10.79
N THR A 128 3.43 4.44 -11.11
CA THR A 128 2.51 5.40 -11.69
C THR A 128 1.36 5.68 -10.71
N LEU A 129 1.22 6.91 -10.33
CA LEU A 129 0.05 7.36 -9.59
C LEU A 129 -1.12 7.59 -10.56
N HIS A 130 -2.33 7.25 -10.11
CA HIS A 130 -3.55 7.43 -10.90
C HIS A 130 -3.75 8.89 -11.33
N ALA A 131 -3.38 9.82 -10.45
CA ALA A 131 -3.49 11.24 -10.70
C ALA A 131 -2.27 11.98 -10.11
N PRO A 132 -1.67 12.96 -10.84
CA PRO A 132 -0.48 13.68 -10.38
C PRO A 132 -0.67 14.39 -9.03
N GLN A 133 -1.88 14.86 -8.72
CA GLN A 133 -2.17 15.55 -7.46
C GLN A 133 -1.99 14.68 -6.22
N VAL A 134 -1.99 13.36 -6.34
CA VAL A 134 -1.75 12.44 -5.23
C VAL A 134 -0.35 12.63 -4.63
N HIS A 135 0.62 13.10 -5.42
CA HIS A 135 1.93 13.52 -4.90
C HIS A 135 1.82 14.54 -3.74
N GLY A 136 0.88 15.48 -3.85
CA GLY A 136 0.65 16.50 -2.83
C GLY A 136 0.03 16.00 -1.52
N PHE A 137 -0.34 14.73 -1.44
CA PHE A 137 -0.87 14.15 -0.21
C PHE A 137 0.21 13.72 0.77
N PHE A 138 1.41 13.47 0.27
CA PHE A 138 2.50 12.99 1.10
C PHE A 138 3.22 14.17 1.77
N SER A 139 3.47 14.04 3.05
CA SER A 139 4.33 14.95 3.82
C SER A 139 5.82 14.57 3.74
N VAL A 140 6.14 13.44 3.13
CA VAL A 140 7.49 12.94 2.87
C VAL A 140 7.80 12.98 1.38
N PRO A 141 9.07 13.01 0.96
CA PRO A 141 9.46 12.95 -0.44
C PRO A 141 8.88 11.70 -1.13
N VAL A 142 8.35 11.90 -2.35
CA VAL A 142 7.82 10.81 -3.18
C VAL A 142 8.53 10.82 -4.53
N ASP A 143 9.08 9.69 -4.91
CA ASP A 143 9.62 9.46 -6.24
C ASP A 143 8.61 8.62 -7.03
N SER A 144 8.10 9.18 -8.12
CA SER A 144 7.24 8.46 -9.06
C SER A 144 7.98 8.24 -10.35
N SER A 145 8.15 6.98 -10.74
CA SER A 145 8.73 6.63 -12.03
C SER A 145 7.65 6.67 -13.10
N PRO A 146 7.82 7.47 -14.18
CA PRO A 146 6.89 7.43 -15.31
C PRO A 146 6.97 6.06 -16.02
N HIS A 147 5.89 5.65 -16.67
CA HIS A 147 5.78 4.37 -17.41
C HIS A 147 6.87 4.08 -18.45
N SER A 148 7.69 5.06 -18.81
CA SER A 148 8.75 4.93 -19.81
C SER A 148 10.08 4.40 -19.27
N ALA A 149 10.24 4.29 -17.96
CA ALA A 149 11.40 3.59 -17.41
C ALA A 149 11.13 2.09 -17.59
N SER A 150 11.92 1.43 -18.46
CA SER A 150 11.86 -0.01 -18.70
C SER A 150 12.18 -0.79 -17.42
N TRP A 151 11.13 -1.04 -16.64
CA TRP A 151 11.19 -2.14 -15.70
C TRP A 151 11.16 -3.44 -16.53
N PRO A 152 11.93 -4.47 -16.16
CA PRO A 152 11.81 -5.76 -16.81
C PRO A 152 10.34 -6.13 -16.83
N THR A 153 9.78 -6.29 -18.03
CA THR A 153 8.41 -6.74 -18.26
C THR A 153 8.31 -8.20 -17.85
N THR A 154 8.34 -8.47 -16.56
CA THR A 154 7.81 -9.72 -16.04
C THR A 154 6.30 -9.62 -16.20
N SER A 155 5.81 -10.36 -17.22
CA SER A 155 4.40 -10.55 -17.46
C SER A 155 3.70 -10.90 -16.15
N TRP A 156 2.90 -9.94 -15.65
CA TRP A 156 1.99 -10.17 -14.52
C TRP A 156 1.13 -11.39 -14.84
N PRO A 157 1.13 -12.46 -14.03
CA PRO A 157 0.24 -13.58 -14.28
C PRO A 157 -1.20 -13.07 -14.26
N ARG A 158 -1.88 -13.15 -15.39
CA ARG A 158 -3.32 -12.86 -15.51
C ARG A 158 -4.12 -14.01 -14.91
N THR A 159 -3.97 -14.23 -13.61
CA THR A 159 -4.82 -15.13 -12.86
C THR A 159 -5.45 -14.39 -11.70
N SER A 160 -6.27 -13.40 -12.02
CA SER A 160 -7.35 -13.01 -11.12
C SER A 160 -8.62 -13.67 -11.66
N PRO A 161 -9.32 -14.51 -10.89
CA PRO A 161 -10.70 -14.77 -11.18
C PRO A 161 -11.41 -13.42 -11.07
N THR A 162 -11.86 -12.90 -12.19
CA THR A 162 -12.82 -11.80 -12.25
C THR A 162 -14.05 -12.23 -11.46
N ARG A 163 -14.09 -11.94 -10.18
CA ARG A 163 -15.37 -11.76 -9.51
C ARG A 163 -15.97 -10.53 -10.15
N SER A 164 -16.82 -10.78 -11.14
CA SER A 164 -17.72 -9.77 -11.64
C SER A 164 -18.52 -9.25 -10.45
N TRP A 165 -18.23 -8.03 -10.03
CA TRP A 165 -19.15 -7.25 -9.23
C TRP A 165 -20.31 -6.91 -10.15
N SER A 166 -21.27 -7.83 -10.29
CA SER A 166 -22.58 -7.48 -10.78
C SER A 166 -23.18 -6.50 -9.78
N ARG A 167 -23.35 -5.24 -10.24
CA ARG A 167 -24.18 -4.27 -9.53
C ARG A 167 -25.48 -4.98 -9.17
N PRO A 168 -25.98 -4.89 -7.93
CA PRO A 168 -27.36 -5.27 -7.66
C PRO A 168 -28.25 -4.33 -8.48
N THR A 169 -28.74 -4.81 -9.60
CA THR A 169 -29.86 -4.20 -10.31
C THR A 169 -31.09 -4.61 -9.53
N SER A 170 -31.61 -3.69 -8.77
CA SER A 170 -33.03 -3.49 -8.44
C SER A 170 -33.13 -2.80 -7.08
N ALA A 171 -32.95 -1.49 -7.07
CA ALA A 171 -33.71 -0.70 -6.13
C ALA A 171 -35.11 -0.57 -6.76
N THR A 172 -36.04 -1.43 -6.37
CA THR A 172 -37.47 -1.14 -6.55
C THR A 172 -37.76 0.21 -5.91
N PRO A 173 -38.38 1.16 -6.62
CA PRO A 173 -38.75 2.43 -6.02
C PRO A 173 -39.73 2.16 -4.87
N ARG A 174 -39.40 2.61 -3.69
CA ARG A 174 -40.32 2.60 -2.55
C ARG A 174 -41.51 3.49 -2.92
N PRO A 175 -42.76 3.00 -2.83
CA PRO A 175 -43.91 3.84 -3.08
C PRO A 175 -43.97 5.00 -2.07
N PRO A 176 -44.48 6.18 -2.44
CA PRO A 176 -44.59 7.32 -1.56
C PRO A 176 -45.53 6.99 -0.38
N PRO A 177 -45.26 7.54 0.82
CA PRO A 177 -46.14 7.32 1.96
C PRO A 177 -47.51 7.88 1.65
N SER A 178 -48.52 7.06 1.76
CA SER A 178 -49.90 7.43 1.64
C SER A 178 -50.26 8.47 2.70
N SER A 179 -50.69 9.63 2.25
CA SER A 179 -51.35 10.66 3.05
C SER A 179 -52.67 10.12 3.59
N ARG A 180 -52.68 9.83 4.86
CA ARG A 180 -53.85 9.75 5.76
C ARG A 180 -53.33 9.98 7.17
N GLY A 181 -53.79 10.89 7.92
CA GLY A 181 -54.94 11.69 8.07
C GLY A 181 -54.66 12.56 9.30
N CYS A 182 -55.08 13.79 9.28
CA CYS A 182 -55.27 14.63 10.46
C CYS A 182 -56.13 13.92 11.50
N TRP A 183 -55.90 14.19 12.75
CA TRP A 183 -56.71 14.22 13.96
C TRP A 183 -55.78 14.14 15.15
N GLY A 184 -55.74 15.10 16.04
CA GLY A 184 -56.57 15.93 16.86
C GLY A 184 -55.65 16.75 17.80
#